data_ef81856284a13fbf7072e91f027e87de
#
_entry.id   ef81856284a13fbf7072e91f027e87de
#
_cell.length_a   1.000
_cell.length_b   1.000
_cell.length_c   1.000
_cell.angle_alpha   90.00
_cell.angle_beta   90.00
_cell.angle_gamma   90.00
#
_symmetry.space_group_name_H-M   'P 1'
#
loop_
_entity.id
_entity.type
_entity.pdbx_description
1 polymer ?
#
loop_
_entity_poly.entity_id
_entity_poly.type
_entity_poly.pdbx_seq_one_letter_code
_entity_poly.pdbx_strand_id
1 'polypeptide(L)'
;MQNILNINENTNTVLLLWGITLGIFFIFTIILVSRISKSMKKAAENNGRINQYLAAVPADRIGTVNAVYQNSRKNLAEAMILAVVGGLFGLQRIYIGKQRSAVFMFLFFWTGIPAIISLFDLVNMPDTISTFNLSVAESLYNQIAAPPLE
;
A
#
# COMPACT_ATOMS: atom_id res chain seq x y z
N MET A 1 57.25 -1.66 -9.83
CA MET A 1 56.52 -0.39 -10.05
C MET A 1 55.13 -0.60 -10.68
N GLN A 2 54.95 -1.48 -11.68
CA GLN A 2 53.65 -1.78 -12.30
C GLN A 2 52.58 -2.35 -11.33
N ASN A 3 52.95 -3.17 -10.34
CA ASN A 3 51.99 -3.74 -9.36
C ASN A 3 51.38 -2.70 -8.43
N ILE A 4 52.07 -1.63 -8.10
CA ILE A 4 51.56 -0.55 -7.22
C ILE A 4 50.55 0.32 -7.97
N LEU A 5 50.77 0.58 -9.25
CA LEU A 5 49.84 1.32 -10.10
C LEU A 5 48.54 0.56 -10.31
N ASN A 6 48.58 -0.76 -10.53
CA ASN A 6 47.41 -1.62 -10.70
C ASN A 6 46.54 -1.71 -9.42
N ILE A 7 47.16 -1.74 -8.23
CA ILE A 7 46.45 -1.74 -6.96
C ILE A 7 45.69 -0.43 -6.76
N ASN A 8 46.30 0.71 -7.12
CA ASN A 8 45.67 2.03 -6.94
C ASN A 8 44.51 2.26 -7.90
N GLU A 9 44.59 1.82 -9.16
CA GLU A 9 43.45 1.87 -10.11
C GLU A 9 42.29 1.00 -9.66
N ASN A 10 42.56 -0.20 -9.17
CA ASN A 10 41.51 -1.11 -8.70
C ASN A 10 40.78 -0.54 -7.45
N THR A 11 41.52 0.06 -6.53
CA THR A 11 40.95 0.69 -5.33
C THR A 11 40.05 1.89 -5.69
N ASN A 12 40.48 2.73 -6.62
CA ASN A 12 39.67 3.87 -7.08
C ASN A 12 38.38 3.41 -7.78
N THR A 13 38.43 2.39 -8.58
CA THR A 13 37.25 1.80 -9.25
C THR A 13 36.26 1.24 -8.23
N VAL A 14 36.74 0.53 -7.21
CA VAL A 14 35.91 -0.01 -6.13
C VAL A 14 35.25 1.12 -5.33
N LEU A 15 35.98 2.18 -4.96
CA LEU A 15 35.44 3.34 -4.25
C LEU A 15 34.36 4.06 -5.08
N LEU A 16 34.56 4.18 -6.38
CA LEU A 16 33.62 4.80 -7.30
C LEU A 16 32.33 3.98 -7.40
N LEU A 17 32.42 2.64 -7.51
CA LEU A 17 31.27 1.75 -7.51
C LEU A 17 30.47 1.82 -6.21
N TRP A 18 31.15 1.87 -5.06
CA TRP A 18 30.52 2.06 -3.76
C TRP A 18 29.80 3.41 -3.67
N GLY A 19 30.42 4.48 -4.14
CA GLY A 19 29.82 5.81 -4.19
C GLY A 19 28.53 5.84 -5.02
N ILE A 20 28.57 5.24 -6.21
CA ILE A 20 27.39 5.13 -7.09
C ILE A 20 26.28 4.31 -6.41
N THR A 21 26.63 3.16 -5.82
CA THR A 21 25.66 2.29 -5.15
C THR A 21 24.96 2.99 -3.98
N LEU A 22 25.75 3.69 -3.13
CA LEU A 22 25.21 4.49 -2.03
C LEU A 22 24.32 5.64 -2.53
N GLY A 23 24.72 6.31 -3.62
CA GLY A 23 23.94 7.36 -4.25
C GLY A 23 22.57 6.86 -4.74
N ILE A 24 22.55 5.72 -5.44
CA ILE A 24 21.32 5.07 -5.91
C ILE A 24 20.44 4.68 -4.72
N PHE A 25 21.03 4.09 -3.67
CA PHE A 25 20.29 3.71 -2.46
C PHE A 25 19.68 4.92 -1.77
N PHE A 26 20.40 6.03 -1.68
CA PHE A 26 19.91 7.26 -1.07
C PHE A 26 18.73 7.87 -1.85
N ILE A 27 18.83 7.94 -3.19
CA ILE A 27 17.75 8.40 -4.06
C ILE A 27 16.52 7.51 -3.91
N PHE A 28 16.71 6.18 -3.91
CA PHE A 28 15.63 5.22 -3.72
C PHE A 28 14.92 5.41 -2.38
N THR A 29 15.69 5.64 -1.30
CA THR A 29 15.13 5.90 0.03
C THR A 29 14.28 7.18 0.05
N ILE A 30 14.74 8.26 -0.57
CA ILE A 30 13.97 9.51 -0.68
C ILE A 30 12.65 9.27 -1.43
N ILE A 31 12.68 8.53 -2.53
CA ILE A 31 11.48 8.18 -3.29
C ILE A 31 10.48 7.39 -2.43
N LEU A 32 10.95 6.38 -1.69
CA LEU A 32 10.11 5.58 -0.80
C LEU A 32 9.46 6.44 0.29
N VAL A 33 10.25 7.26 1.00
CA VAL A 33 9.74 8.14 2.06
C VAL A 33 8.71 9.13 1.52
N SER A 34 8.96 9.72 0.35
CA SER A 34 8.02 10.62 -0.32
C SER A 34 6.70 9.90 -0.65
N ARG A 35 6.76 8.66 -1.15
CA ARG A 35 5.59 7.84 -1.46
C ARG A 35 4.80 7.48 -0.21
N ILE A 36 5.45 7.06 0.86
CA ILE A 36 4.80 6.75 2.16
C ILE A 36 4.07 7.99 2.67
N SER A 37 4.73 9.15 2.68
CA SER A 37 4.12 10.40 3.13
C SER A 37 2.86 10.78 2.34
N LYS A 38 2.90 10.64 1.01
CA LYS A 38 1.73 10.88 0.15
C LYS A 38 0.60 9.88 0.43
N SER A 39 0.93 8.60 0.57
CA SER A 39 -0.03 7.53 0.85
C SER A 39 -0.73 7.78 2.21
N MET A 40 0.03 8.16 3.24
CA MET A 40 -0.53 8.47 4.56
C MET A 40 -1.41 9.73 4.56
N LYS A 41 -1.01 10.79 3.86
CA LYS A 41 -1.84 12.01 3.72
C LYS A 41 -3.19 11.69 3.07
N LYS A 42 -3.17 10.94 1.97
CA LYS A 42 -4.39 10.54 1.28
C LYS A 42 -5.26 9.61 2.13
N ALA A 43 -4.64 8.70 2.89
CA ALA A 43 -5.36 7.87 3.85
C ALA A 43 -6.04 8.70 4.95
N ALA A 44 -5.38 9.73 5.47
CA ALA A 44 -5.96 10.64 6.45
C ALA A 44 -7.15 11.42 5.88
N GLU A 45 -7.03 11.93 4.64
CA GLU A 45 -8.13 12.60 3.94
C GLU A 45 -9.32 11.66 3.74
N ASN A 46 -9.09 10.45 3.25
CA ASN A 46 -10.13 9.44 3.07
C ASN A 46 -10.82 9.10 4.39
N ASN A 47 -10.08 8.97 5.50
CA ASN A 47 -10.65 8.72 6.82
C ASN A 47 -11.52 9.91 7.28
N GLY A 48 -11.13 11.14 6.98
CA GLY A 48 -11.97 12.33 7.22
C GLY A 48 -13.30 12.25 6.46
N ARG A 49 -13.28 11.86 5.18
CA ARG A 49 -14.48 11.67 4.37
C ARG A 49 -15.36 10.52 4.88
N ILE A 50 -14.77 9.40 5.30
CA ILE A 50 -15.49 8.28 5.93
C ILE A 50 -16.27 8.78 7.15
N ASN A 51 -15.62 9.55 8.03
CA ASN A 51 -16.27 10.09 9.22
C ASN A 51 -17.42 11.05 8.84
N GLN A 52 -17.28 11.85 7.78
CA GLN A 52 -18.36 12.68 7.27
C GLN A 52 -19.56 11.87 6.79
N TYR A 53 -19.35 10.82 6.00
CA TYR A 53 -20.43 9.92 5.57
C TYR A 53 -21.13 9.27 6.75
N LEU A 54 -20.37 8.72 7.71
CA LEU A 54 -20.95 8.07 8.89
C LEU A 54 -21.70 9.05 9.81
N ALA A 55 -21.20 10.29 9.94
CA ALA A 55 -21.87 11.34 10.72
C ALA A 55 -23.15 11.87 10.06
N ALA A 56 -23.29 11.77 8.74
CA ALA A 56 -24.46 12.19 7.98
C ALA A 56 -25.59 11.14 8.00
N VAL A 57 -25.35 9.95 8.57
CA VAL A 57 -26.37 8.88 8.69
C VAL A 57 -27.44 9.31 9.72
N PRO A 58 -28.76 9.16 9.41
CA PRO A 58 -29.83 9.40 10.36
C PRO A 58 -29.70 8.54 11.64
N ALA A 59 -30.10 9.11 12.78
CA ALA A 59 -29.90 8.50 14.10
C ALA A 59 -30.58 7.12 14.24
N ASP A 60 -31.71 6.90 13.57
CA ASP A 60 -32.46 5.64 13.55
C ASP A 60 -31.73 4.51 12.81
N ARG A 61 -30.81 4.84 11.90
CA ARG A 61 -30.07 3.87 11.06
C ARG A 61 -28.58 3.76 11.40
N ILE A 62 -28.05 4.63 12.24
CA ILE A 62 -26.62 4.73 12.55
C ILE A 62 -26.07 3.41 13.12
N GLY A 63 -26.83 2.72 13.95
CA GLY A 63 -26.43 1.43 14.53
C GLY A 63 -26.21 0.34 13.46
N THR A 64 -27.17 0.24 12.53
CA THR A 64 -27.10 -0.73 11.42
C THR A 64 -25.95 -0.40 10.47
N VAL A 65 -25.83 0.86 10.06
CA VAL A 65 -24.74 1.30 9.15
C VAL A 65 -23.38 1.05 9.77
N ASN A 66 -23.19 1.39 11.04
CA ASN A 66 -21.93 1.15 11.74
C ASN A 66 -21.60 -0.34 11.84
N ALA A 67 -22.57 -1.19 12.17
CA ALA A 67 -22.35 -2.65 12.25
C ALA A 67 -21.92 -3.23 10.89
N VAL A 68 -22.61 -2.86 9.81
CA VAL A 68 -22.27 -3.32 8.45
C VAL A 68 -20.92 -2.77 8.01
N TYR A 69 -20.65 -1.49 8.30
CA TYR A 69 -19.36 -0.87 7.99
C TYR A 69 -18.21 -1.60 8.69
N GLN A 70 -18.33 -1.83 10.01
CA GLN A 70 -17.27 -2.51 10.78
C GLN A 70 -16.99 -3.93 10.26
N ASN A 71 -18.02 -4.65 9.79
CA ASN A 71 -17.87 -5.99 9.20
C ASN A 71 -17.26 -5.96 7.79
N SER A 72 -17.48 -4.89 7.05
CA SER A 72 -17.09 -4.80 5.63
C SER A 72 -15.74 -4.12 5.43
N ARG A 73 -15.32 -3.24 6.37
CA ARG A 73 -14.05 -2.51 6.27
C ARG A 73 -12.85 -3.44 6.33
N LYS A 74 -11.78 -3.06 5.65
CA LYS A 74 -10.48 -3.75 5.71
C LYS A 74 -9.58 -3.12 6.76
N ASN A 75 -8.83 -3.97 7.47
CA ASN A 75 -7.87 -3.54 8.47
C ASN A 75 -6.50 -3.33 7.83
N LEU A 76 -5.90 -2.15 8.06
CA LEU A 76 -4.59 -1.82 7.53
C LEU A 76 -3.50 -2.74 8.09
N ALA A 77 -3.55 -3.07 9.39
CA ALA A 77 -2.55 -3.92 10.02
C ALA A 77 -2.57 -5.34 9.43
N GLU A 78 -3.75 -5.93 9.24
CA GLU A 78 -3.91 -7.23 8.59
C GLU A 78 -3.38 -7.22 7.16
N ALA A 79 -3.70 -6.19 6.38
CA ALA A 79 -3.22 -6.03 5.02
C ALA A 79 -1.68 -5.93 4.97
N MET A 80 -1.07 -5.18 5.90
CA MET A 80 0.38 -5.06 6.01
C MET A 80 1.05 -6.38 6.40
N ILE A 81 0.49 -7.12 7.37
CA ILE A 81 0.99 -8.45 7.75
C ILE A 81 0.94 -9.39 6.55
N LEU A 82 -0.19 -9.42 5.82
CA LEU A 82 -0.33 -10.23 4.61
C LEU A 82 0.66 -9.81 3.51
N ALA A 83 0.99 -8.53 3.41
CA ALA A 83 1.97 -8.04 2.45
C ALA A 83 3.40 -8.47 2.83
N VAL A 84 3.75 -8.46 4.10
CA VAL A 84 5.08 -8.88 4.59
C VAL A 84 5.25 -10.39 4.52
N VAL A 85 4.26 -11.16 4.98
CA VAL A 85 4.34 -12.63 5.07
C VAL A 85 4.07 -13.30 3.72
N GLY A 86 3.08 -12.81 2.99
CA GLY A 86 2.59 -13.43 1.76
C GLY A 86 2.69 -12.55 0.52
N GLY A 87 3.49 -11.48 0.58
CA GLY A 87 3.62 -10.52 -0.52
C GLY A 87 4.13 -11.12 -1.82
N LEU A 88 5.06 -12.10 -1.74
CA LEU A 88 5.56 -12.85 -2.89
C LEU A 88 4.44 -13.59 -3.64
N PHE A 89 3.44 -14.06 -2.92
CA PHE A 89 2.28 -14.80 -3.46
C PHE A 89 1.08 -13.89 -3.72
N GLY A 90 1.16 -12.61 -3.41
CA GLY A 90 0.09 -11.65 -3.62
C GLY A 90 -1.09 -11.77 -2.65
N LEU A 91 -0.89 -12.34 -1.44
CA LEU A 91 -1.97 -12.54 -0.47
C LEU A 91 -2.66 -11.23 -0.07
N GLN A 92 -1.91 -10.13 0.06
CA GLN A 92 -2.48 -8.80 0.30
C GLN A 92 -3.45 -8.36 -0.80
N ARG A 93 -3.24 -8.80 -2.05
CA ARG A 93 -4.11 -8.46 -3.18
C ARG A 93 -5.40 -9.26 -3.17
N ILE A 94 -5.35 -10.53 -2.72
CA ILE A 94 -6.55 -11.34 -2.47
C ILE A 94 -7.38 -10.68 -1.39
N TYR A 95 -6.77 -10.26 -0.30
CA TYR A 95 -7.44 -9.58 0.82
C TYR A 95 -8.19 -8.32 0.38
N ILE A 96 -7.64 -7.54 -0.56
CA ILE A 96 -8.23 -6.31 -1.09
C ILE A 96 -9.24 -6.61 -2.23
N GLY A 97 -9.38 -7.88 -2.65
CA GLY A 97 -10.28 -8.28 -3.74
C GLY A 97 -9.66 -8.20 -5.15
N LYS A 98 -8.35 -7.94 -5.28
CA LYS A 98 -7.65 -7.89 -6.58
C LYS A 98 -7.13 -9.27 -7.02
N GLN A 99 -8.03 -10.25 -7.12
CA GLN A 99 -7.69 -11.66 -7.36
C GLN A 99 -6.85 -11.90 -8.63
N ARG A 100 -7.20 -11.25 -9.75
CA ARG A 100 -6.47 -11.41 -11.03
C ARG A 100 -4.99 -11.06 -10.89
N SER A 101 -4.70 -9.98 -10.17
CA SER A 101 -3.35 -9.50 -9.93
C SER A 101 -2.58 -10.40 -8.95
N ALA A 102 -3.27 -11.04 -8.00
CA ALA A 102 -2.69 -12.02 -7.09
C ALA A 102 -2.27 -13.29 -7.82
N VAL A 103 -3.12 -13.82 -8.73
CA VAL A 103 -2.78 -14.98 -9.58
C VAL A 103 -1.53 -14.70 -10.40
N PHE A 104 -1.41 -13.49 -10.98
CA PHE A 104 -0.21 -13.10 -11.71
C PHE A 104 1.05 -13.14 -10.82
N MET A 105 0.98 -12.60 -9.60
CA MET A 105 2.11 -12.64 -8.66
C MET A 105 2.47 -14.08 -8.28
N PHE A 106 1.47 -14.92 -8.07
CA PHE A 106 1.68 -16.33 -7.76
C PHE A 106 2.37 -17.08 -8.91
N LEU A 107 1.98 -16.85 -10.17
CA LEU A 107 2.59 -17.48 -11.33
C LEU A 107 4.06 -17.07 -11.55
N PHE A 108 4.42 -15.84 -11.15
CA PHE A 108 5.75 -15.29 -11.39
C PHE A 108 6.60 -15.16 -10.11
N PHE A 109 6.20 -15.81 -8.98
CA PHE A 109 6.89 -15.65 -7.69
C PHE A 109 8.38 -15.97 -7.73
N TRP A 110 8.79 -16.93 -8.56
CA TRP A 110 10.16 -17.39 -8.72
C TRP A 110 11.06 -16.39 -9.48
N THR A 111 10.51 -15.40 -10.17
CA THR A 111 11.29 -14.39 -10.90
C THR A 111 11.84 -13.27 -10.00
N GLY A 112 11.39 -13.16 -8.75
CA GLY A 112 11.71 -12.04 -7.87
C GLY A 112 10.94 -10.73 -8.18
N ILE A 113 10.28 -10.63 -9.34
CA ILE A 113 9.45 -9.47 -9.71
C ILE A 113 8.35 -9.21 -8.68
N PRO A 114 7.60 -10.23 -8.18
CA PRO A 114 6.60 -10.03 -7.15
C PRO A 114 7.13 -9.42 -5.85
N ALA A 115 8.39 -9.68 -5.48
CA ALA A 115 9.00 -9.07 -4.29
C ALA A 115 9.09 -7.55 -4.42
N ILE A 116 9.53 -7.06 -5.58
CA ILE A 116 9.64 -5.63 -5.87
C ILE A 116 8.25 -5.00 -5.88
N ILE A 117 7.28 -5.64 -6.56
CA ILE A 117 5.90 -5.16 -6.62
C ILE A 117 5.28 -5.12 -5.21
N SER A 118 5.52 -6.15 -4.38
CA SER A 118 5.01 -6.22 -3.01
C SER A 118 5.56 -5.11 -2.12
N LEU A 119 6.81 -4.72 -2.31
CA LEU A 119 7.41 -3.59 -1.60
C LEU A 119 6.69 -2.27 -1.95
N PHE A 120 6.39 -2.04 -3.23
CA PHE A 120 5.59 -0.88 -3.65
C PHE A 120 4.15 -0.95 -3.15
N ASP A 121 3.53 -2.12 -3.14
CA ASP A 121 2.19 -2.33 -2.58
C ASP A 121 2.19 -1.98 -1.08
N LEU A 122 3.19 -2.40 -0.31
CA LEU A 122 3.31 -2.10 1.12
C LEU A 122 3.36 -0.58 1.39
N VAL A 123 4.13 0.15 0.60
CA VAL A 123 4.24 1.61 0.68
C VAL A 123 2.91 2.32 0.39
N ASN A 124 2.11 1.79 -0.55
CA ASN A 124 0.82 2.36 -0.93
C ASN A 124 -0.37 1.77 -0.15
N MET A 125 -0.14 0.83 0.78
CA MET A 125 -1.19 0.13 1.51
C MET A 125 -2.13 1.07 2.28
N PRO A 126 -1.65 2.12 3.00
CA PRO A 126 -2.52 3.04 3.70
C PRO A 126 -3.56 3.70 2.78
N ASP A 127 -3.13 4.20 1.61
CA ASP A 127 -4.03 4.77 0.60
C ASP A 127 -5.01 3.72 0.05
N THR A 128 -4.51 2.54 -0.29
CA THR A 128 -5.33 1.48 -0.88
C THR A 128 -6.44 1.02 0.08
N ILE A 129 -6.12 0.79 1.34
CA ILE A 129 -7.10 0.37 2.36
C ILE A 129 -8.09 1.49 2.67
N SER A 130 -7.62 2.72 2.84
CA SER A 130 -8.51 3.85 3.11
C SER A 130 -9.46 4.13 1.94
N THR A 131 -9.00 4.00 0.71
CA THR A 131 -9.83 4.14 -0.50
C THR A 131 -10.88 3.03 -0.57
N PHE A 132 -10.53 1.78 -0.25
CA PHE A 132 -11.49 0.69 -0.16
C PHE A 132 -12.55 0.97 0.92
N ASN A 133 -12.12 1.34 2.13
CA ASN A 133 -13.03 1.63 3.24
C ASN A 133 -13.94 2.85 2.95
N LEU A 134 -13.42 3.84 2.23
CA LEU A 134 -14.21 4.99 1.76
C LEU A 134 -15.31 4.54 0.80
N SER A 135 -15.00 3.67 -0.17
CA SER A 135 -16.00 3.15 -1.10
C SER A 135 -17.10 2.34 -0.39
N VAL A 136 -16.74 1.61 0.67
CA VAL A 136 -17.70 0.90 1.52
C VAL A 136 -18.62 1.90 2.25
N ALA A 137 -18.05 2.93 2.89
CA ALA A 137 -18.83 3.94 3.61
C ALA A 137 -19.80 4.70 2.68
N GLU A 138 -19.32 5.10 1.50
CA GLU A 138 -20.11 5.78 0.47
C GLU A 138 -21.24 4.89 -0.07
N SER A 139 -20.95 3.62 -0.35
CA SER A 139 -21.95 2.65 -0.79
C SER A 139 -23.05 2.44 0.26
N LEU A 140 -22.67 2.30 1.53
CA LEU A 140 -23.61 2.15 2.63
C LEU A 140 -24.47 3.40 2.84
N TYR A 141 -23.86 4.58 2.74
CA TYR A 141 -24.60 5.83 2.82
C TYR A 141 -25.65 5.92 1.72
N ASN A 142 -25.29 5.61 0.47
CA ASN A 142 -26.22 5.66 -0.66
C ASN A 142 -27.34 4.61 -0.62
N GLN A 143 -27.08 3.43 -0.03
CA GLN A 143 -28.06 2.33 0.00
C GLN A 143 -28.96 2.38 1.22
N ILE A 144 -28.44 2.78 2.37
CA ILE A 144 -29.14 2.62 3.65
C ILE A 144 -29.57 3.97 4.24
N ALA A 145 -28.74 4.98 4.12
CA ALA A 145 -28.97 6.32 4.70
C ALA A 145 -29.71 7.26 3.75
N ALA A 146 -29.61 7.06 2.43
CA ALA A 146 -30.38 7.84 1.46
C ALA A 146 -31.89 7.60 1.66
N PRO A 147 -32.74 8.62 1.53
CA PRO A 147 -34.19 8.43 1.58
C PRO A 147 -34.62 7.46 0.47
N PRO A 148 -35.66 6.63 0.71
CA PRO A 148 -36.23 5.80 -0.34
C PRO A 148 -36.66 6.71 -1.49
N LEU A 149 -36.31 6.31 -2.72
CA LEU A 149 -36.84 6.97 -3.91
C LEU A 149 -38.38 6.78 -3.89
N GLU A 150 -39.11 7.88 -3.73
CA GLU A 150 -40.57 7.88 -3.84
C GLU A 150 -41.02 7.53 -5.27
#